data_3f841d3f85368b498548b9c5b4f52ae2
#
_entry.id   3f841d3f85368b498548b9c5b4f52ae2
#
_cell.length_a   1.000
_cell.length_b   1.000
_cell.length_c   1.000
_cell.angle_alpha   90.00
_cell.angle_beta   90.00
_cell.angle_gamma   90.00
#
_symmetry.space_group_name_H-M   'P 1'
#
loop_
_entity.id
_entity.type
_entity.pdbx_description
1 polymer ?
#
loop_
_entity_poly.entity_id
_entity_poly.type
_entity_poly.pdbx_seq_one_letter_code
_entity_poly.pdbx_strand_id
1 'polypeptide(L)'
;MTIGGQEVSLDNSEYTSSHETLQYVYFGVYDIAASSSRSKYLTPDTTSLQVDSSERVNSSKGAPDQTVTVSASPTQALKDLVLDKVKKETTDCTTPPNNMDSECPSAVQSRQISKMEVTTEASEVTIESSATTFTSGKIVITTTKNSTYGGTTSTDTSKFKFEGDIDWNADQDEPTVTVLRTTSAYY
;
A
#
# COMPACT_ATOMS: atom_id res chain seq x y z
N MET A 1 5.12 19.20 11.01
CA MET A 1 6.49 19.15 10.43
C MET A 1 7.39 20.01 11.27
N THR A 2 8.65 19.64 11.42
CA THR A 2 9.66 20.50 12.10
C THR A 2 10.77 20.87 11.10
N ILE A 3 11.24 22.12 11.20
CA ILE A 3 12.39 22.63 10.45
C ILE A 3 13.36 23.24 11.46
N GLY A 4 14.58 22.69 11.57
CA GLY A 4 15.56 23.15 12.56
C GLY A 4 15.06 23.10 14.00
N GLY A 5 14.19 22.13 14.32
CA GLY A 5 13.57 21.97 15.64
C GLY A 5 12.36 22.88 15.92
N GLN A 6 11.98 23.75 15.00
CA GLN A 6 10.75 24.55 15.11
C GLN A 6 9.59 23.86 14.42
N GLU A 7 8.44 23.81 15.10
CA GLU A 7 7.23 23.22 14.53
C GLU A 7 6.60 24.15 13.50
N VAL A 8 6.36 23.61 12.29
CA VAL A 8 5.69 24.28 11.18
C VAL A 8 4.41 23.55 10.88
N SER A 9 3.27 24.27 10.94
CA SER A 9 1.98 23.73 10.51
C SER A 9 1.92 23.73 8.99
N LEU A 10 1.56 22.59 8.41
CA LEU A 10 1.16 22.50 7.01
C LEU A 10 -0.31 22.87 6.94
N ASP A 11 -0.63 23.99 6.31
CA ASP A 11 -2.01 24.41 6.14
C ASP A 11 -2.66 23.55 5.04
N ASN A 12 -3.65 22.74 5.43
CA ASN A 12 -4.39 21.87 4.52
C ASN A 12 -5.58 22.60 3.84
N SER A 13 -5.65 23.92 3.94
CA SER A 13 -6.84 24.69 3.56
C SER A 13 -7.03 24.90 2.05
N GLU A 14 -6.05 24.58 1.21
CA GLU A 14 -6.20 24.68 -0.23
C GLU A 14 -5.99 23.33 -0.92
N TYR A 15 -7.04 22.93 -1.65
CA TYR A 15 -7.08 21.78 -2.55
C TYR A 15 -6.16 21.99 -3.78
N THR A 16 -4.88 22.02 -3.58
CA THR A 16 -3.90 21.92 -4.67
C THR A 16 -3.32 20.51 -4.65
N SER A 17 -3.09 19.94 -5.82
CA SER A 17 -2.52 18.60 -6.00
C SER A 17 -1.10 18.43 -5.44
N SER A 18 -0.50 19.49 -4.94
CA SER A 18 0.75 19.53 -4.18
C SER A 18 0.49 20.32 -2.90
N HIS A 19 0.69 19.68 -1.74
CA HIS A 19 0.64 20.36 -0.44
C HIS A 19 1.97 21.09 -0.23
N GLU A 20 2.08 22.30 -0.78
CA GLU A 20 3.26 23.14 -0.66
C GLU A 20 3.01 24.23 0.38
N THR A 21 3.92 24.34 1.35
CA THR A 21 3.92 25.44 2.33
C THR A 21 5.22 26.22 2.21
N LEU A 22 5.10 27.55 1.97
CA LEU A 22 6.25 28.42 1.88
C LEU A 22 6.75 28.81 3.29
N GLN A 23 8.02 28.57 3.55
CA GLN A 23 8.70 28.97 4.77
C GLN A 23 9.94 29.80 4.47
N TYR A 24 10.11 30.88 5.22
CA TYR A 24 11.33 31.69 5.17
C TYR A 24 12.31 31.20 6.23
N VAL A 25 13.51 30.81 5.82
CA VAL A 25 14.57 30.35 6.70
C VAL A 25 15.85 31.16 6.48
N TYR A 26 16.67 31.28 7.52
CA TYR A 26 17.99 31.87 7.41
C TYR A 26 18.98 30.89 6.76
N PHE A 27 20.17 31.37 6.40
CA PHE A 27 21.22 30.48 5.90
C PHE A 27 21.63 29.46 6.94
N GLY A 28 21.81 28.22 6.52
CA GLY A 28 22.18 27.14 7.42
C GLY A 28 21.83 25.76 6.88
N VAL A 29 22.10 24.78 7.71
CA VAL A 29 21.67 23.39 7.47
C VAL A 29 20.50 23.08 8.41
N TYR A 30 19.41 22.60 7.86
CA TYR A 30 18.20 22.31 8.59
C TYR A 30 17.82 20.84 8.43
N ASP A 31 17.59 20.17 9.55
CA ASP A 31 16.94 18.87 9.53
C ASP A 31 15.42 19.07 9.41
N ILE A 32 14.85 18.44 8.40
CA ILE A 32 13.41 18.47 8.13
C ILE A 32 12.86 17.11 8.49
N ALA A 33 11.95 17.08 9.46
CA ALA A 33 11.23 15.89 9.88
C ALA A 33 9.72 16.14 9.80
N ALA A 34 9.01 15.26 9.11
CA ALA A 34 7.56 15.27 9.13
C ALA A 34 7.07 14.49 10.35
N SER A 35 5.98 14.98 10.97
CA SER A 35 5.20 14.21 11.94
C SER A 35 3.87 13.86 11.30
N SER A 36 3.40 12.64 11.51
CA SER A 36 2.13 12.18 10.98
C SER A 36 1.27 11.61 12.11
N SER A 37 -0.02 11.94 12.12
CA SER A 37 -1.02 11.24 12.94
C SER A 37 -1.07 9.74 12.61
N ARG A 38 -0.60 9.36 11.42
CA ARG A 38 -0.51 7.98 10.92
C ARG A 38 0.83 7.31 11.23
N SER A 39 1.55 7.77 12.25
CA SER A 39 2.89 7.26 12.63
C SER A 39 2.93 5.76 12.95
N LYS A 40 1.78 5.15 13.27
CA LYS A 40 1.65 3.70 13.42
C LYS A 40 1.93 2.96 12.09
N TYR A 41 1.51 3.52 10.97
CA TYR A 41 1.52 2.89 9.66
C TYR A 41 2.56 3.46 8.69
N LEU A 42 2.98 4.71 8.90
CA LEU A 42 3.94 5.41 8.07
C LEU A 42 5.04 6.03 8.93
N THR A 43 6.29 5.76 8.59
CA THR A 43 7.46 6.40 9.19
C THR A 43 7.94 7.47 8.23
N PRO A 44 7.87 8.76 8.60
CA PRO A 44 8.43 9.83 7.78
C PRO A 44 9.95 9.70 7.67
N ASP A 45 10.47 9.92 6.48
CA ASP A 45 11.91 10.01 6.27
C ASP A 45 12.41 11.37 6.75
N THR A 46 13.60 11.38 7.37
CA THR A 46 14.29 12.64 7.73
C THR A 46 15.13 13.06 6.55
N THR A 47 15.02 14.32 6.14
CA THR A 47 15.88 14.92 5.12
C THR A 47 16.56 16.16 5.66
N SER A 48 17.71 16.53 5.10
CA SER A 48 18.41 17.77 5.44
C SER A 48 18.38 18.72 4.26
N LEU A 49 18.20 19.99 4.54
CA LEU A 49 18.25 21.09 3.59
C LEU A 49 19.41 22.01 3.93
N GLN A 50 20.30 22.24 2.98
CA GLN A 50 21.32 23.27 3.08
C GLN A 50 20.85 24.52 2.34
N VAL A 51 20.76 25.64 3.05
CA VAL A 51 20.42 26.95 2.48
C VAL A 51 21.67 27.82 2.44
N ASP A 52 22.11 28.14 1.23
CA ASP A 52 23.30 28.95 0.98
C ASP A 52 22.97 30.44 0.77
N SER A 53 23.95 31.31 1.07
CA SER A 53 23.83 32.76 0.91
C SER A 53 23.69 33.21 -0.55
N SER A 54 24.01 32.36 -1.51
CA SER A 54 23.88 32.62 -2.95
C SER A 54 22.45 32.43 -3.47
N GLU A 55 21.61 31.74 -2.72
CA GLU A 55 20.23 31.50 -3.11
C GLU A 55 19.35 32.68 -2.70
N ARG A 56 19.08 33.54 -3.65
CA ARG A 56 18.17 34.67 -3.45
C ARG A 56 16.74 34.24 -3.81
N VAL A 57 15.82 34.41 -2.87
CA VAL A 57 14.39 34.41 -3.20
C VAL A 57 14.18 35.49 -4.26
N ASN A 58 13.78 35.08 -5.45
CA ASN A 58 13.43 36.01 -6.50
C ASN A 58 12.10 36.66 -6.17
N SER A 59 12.15 37.74 -5.40
CA SER A 59 11.00 38.45 -4.84
C SER A 59 9.97 38.92 -5.89
N SER A 60 10.35 38.89 -7.17
CA SER A 60 9.46 39.29 -8.27
C SER A 60 8.54 38.17 -8.80
N LYS A 61 8.74 36.91 -8.39
CA LYS A 61 7.91 35.79 -8.87
C LYS A 61 7.32 34.89 -7.77
N GLY A 62 7.65 35.10 -6.49
CA GLY A 62 7.07 34.30 -5.40
C GLY A 62 7.39 32.78 -5.45
N ALA A 63 8.27 32.35 -6.35
CA ALA A 63 8.66 30.94 -6.42
C ALA A 63 9.73 30.62 -5.38
N PRO A 64 9.64 29.50 -4.66
CA PRO A 64 10.69 29.04 -3.76
C PRO A 64 11.96 28.70 -4.55
N ASP A 65 13.12 29.09 -4.03
CA ASP A 65 14.41 28.76 -4.64
C ASP A 65 14.77 27.28 -4.46
N GLN A 66 14.17 26.62 -3.46
CA GLN A 66 14.34 25.19 -3.22
C GLN A 66 13.03 24.52 -2.81
N THR A 67 12.80 23.32 -3.34
CA THR A 67 11.69 22.45 -2.93
C THR A 67 12.26 21.20 -2.26
N VAL A 68 11.76 20.91 -1.07
CA VAL A 68 12.13 19.70 -0.32
C VAL A 68 10.92 18.78 -0.24
N THR A 69 11.09 17.57 -0.74
CA THR A 69 10.08 16.52 -0.62
C THR A 69 10.44 15.62 0.54
N VAL A 70 9.52 15.48 1.49
CA VAL A 70 9.64 14.53 2.59
C VAL A 70 8.76 13.32 2.25
N SER A 71 9.38 12.17 2.10
CA SER A 71 8.70 10.91 1.86
C SER A 71 8.37 10.20 3.18
N ALA A 72 7.54 9.18 3.11
CA ALA A 72 7.27 8.31 4.24
C ALA A 72 7.34 6.85 3.79
N SER A 73 7.87 6.00 4.65
CA SER A 73 8.01 4.57 4.38
C SER A 73 6.96 3.76 5.14
N PRO A 74 6.37 2.70 4.53
CA PRO A 74 5.44 1.81 5.19
C PRO A 74 6.08 1.11 6.39
N THR A 75 5.42 1.16 7.54
CA THR A 75 5.87 0.44 8.75
C THR A 75 5.52 -1.05 8.66
N GLN A 76 6.07 -1.84 9.60
CA GLN A 76 5.67 -3.25 9.75
C GLN A 76 4.16 -3.37 10.07
N ALA A 77 3.60 -2.46 10.86
CA ALA A 77 2.17 -2.48 11.20
C ALA A 77 1.26 -2.32 9.96
N LEU A 78 1.67 -1.52 8.96
CA LEU A 78 0.94 -1.44 7.70
C LEU A 78 1.04 -2.74 6.91
N LYS A 79 2.24 -3.33 6.84
CA LYS A 79 2.44 -4.61 6.15
C LYS A 79 1.63 -5.74 6.78
N ASP A 80 1.57 -5.78 8.11
CA ASP A 80 0.79 -6.79 8.85
C ASP A 80 -0.71 -6.62 8.58
N LEU A 81 -1.22 -5.36 8.59
CA LEU A 81 -2.62 -5.06 8.27
C LEU A 81 -3.01 -5.54 6.87
N VAL A 82 -2.15 -5.24 5.88
CA VAL A 82 -2.37 -5.69 4.49
C VAL A 82 -2.30 -7.21 4.38
N LEU A 83 -1.32 -7.84 5.05
CA LEU A 83 -1.16 -9.29 5.04
C LEU A 83 -2.36 -10.02 5.67
N ASP A 84 -2.91 -9.49 6.75
CA ASP A 84 -4.11 -10.04 7.38
C ASP A 84 -5.33 -9.95 6.45
N LYS A 85 -5.48 -8.83 5.72
CA LYS A 85 -6.52 -8.70 4.71
C LYS A 85 -6.35 -9.71 3.58
N VAL A 86 -5.12 -9.91 3.07
CA VAL A 86 -4.78 -10.90 2.04
C VAL A 86 -5.12 -12.33 2.50
N LYS A 87 -4.78 -12.68 3.75
CA LYS A 87 -5.10 -14.00 4.32
C LYS A 87 -6.61 -14.22 4.44
N LYS A 88 -7.32 -13.18 4.90
CA LYS A 88 -8.79 -13.24 4.97
C LYS A 88 -9.38 -13.47 3.58
N GLU A 89 -8.95 -12.73 2.57
CA GLU A 89 -9.42 -12.87 1.19
C GLU A 89 -9.09 -14.25 0.62
N THR A 90 -7.89 -14.78 0.92
CA THR A 90 -7.52 -16.15 0.54
C THR A 90 -8.48 -17.17 1.14
N THR A 91 -8.87 -17.00 2.39
CA THR A 91 -9.84 -17.87 3.09
C THR A 91 -11.22 -17.75 2.46
N ASP A 92 -11.68 -16.54 2.19
CA ASP A 92 -12.98 -16.28 1.55
C ASP A 92 -13.02 -16.93 0.17
N CYS A 93 -11.97 -16.76 -0.66
CA CYS A 93 -11.87 -17.37 -1.98
C CYS A 93 -11.76 -18.90 -1.98
N THR A 94 -11.44 -19.51 -0.86
CA THR A 94 -11.40 -20.98 -0.72
C THR A 94 -12.60 -21.55 -0.01
N THR A 95 -13.58 -20.70 0.34
CA THR A 95 -14.80 -21.09 1.06
C THR A 95 -16.04 -20.84 0.21
N PRO A 96 -16.76 -21.89 -0.25
CA PRO A 96 -18.02 -21.71 -0.97
C PRO A 96 -19.11 -21.05 -0.09
N PRO A 97 -19.97 -20.18 -0.64
CA PRO A 97 -20.05 -19.78 -2.05
C PRO A 97 -19.14 -18.60 -2.44
N ASN A 98 -18.38 -18.02 -1.51
CA ASN A 98 -17.56 -16.79 -1.70
C ASN A 98 -16.48 -16.96 -2.79
N ASN A 99 -16.08 -18.21 -3.06
CA ASN A 99 -15.11 -18.49 -4.13
C ASN A 99 -15.57 -18.06 -5.54
N MET A 100 -16.84 -17.66 -5.69
CA MET A 100 -17.40 -17.17 -6.95
C MET A 100 -17.29 -15.64 -7.10
N ASP A 101 -16.75 -14.94 -6.11
CA ASP A 101 -16.55 -13.49 -6.17
C ASP A 101 -15.52 -13.11 -7.24
N SER A 102 -15.70 -11.93 -7.83
CA SER A 102 -14.90 -11.46 -8.97
C SER A 102 -13.42 -11.23 -8.63
N GLU A 103 -13.14 -10.94 -7.37
CA GLU A 103 -11.78 -10.71 -6.83
C GLU A 103 -11.00 -12.02 -6.67
N CYS A 104 -11.72 -13.17 -6.62
CA CYS A 104 -11.09 -14.49 -6.49
C CYS A 104 -10.43 -14.95 -7.79
N PRO A 105 -9.35 -15.74 -7.72
CA PRO A 105 -8.72 -16.28 -8.92
C PRO A 105 -9.68 -17.19 -9.69
N SER A 106 -9.70 -17.07 -11.02
CA SER A 106 -10.57 -17.86 -11.89
C SER A 106 -10.44 -19.37 -11.69
N ALA A 107 -9.29 -19.83 -11.20
CA ALA A 107 -9.03 -21.23 -10.92
C ALA A 107 -9.92 -21.81 -9.80
N VAL A 108 -10.41 -20.98 -8.87
CA VAL A 108 -11.33 -21.38 -7.79
C VAL A 108 -12.79 -21.08 -8.12
N GLN A 109 -13.09 -20.27 -9.13
CA GLN A 109 -14.42 -19.86 -9.55
C GLN A 109 -15.15 -20.99 -10.33
N SER A 110 -15.39 -22.11 -9.70
CA SER A 110 -16.09 -23.23 -10.34
C SER A 110 -16.96 -23.99 -9.35
N ARG A 111 -18.20 -24.26 -9.75
CA ARG A 111 -19.16 -25.09 -8.98
C ARG A 111 -18.80 -26.59 -8.99
N GLN A 112 -17.89 -27.03 -9.85
CA GLN A 112 -17.45 -28.42 -9.95
C GLN A 112 -16.33 -28.78 -8.98
N ILE A 113 -15.78 -27.77 -8.27
CA ILE A 113 -14.74 -28.00 -7.29
C ILE A 113 -15.35 -28.67 -6.05
N SER A 114 -14.83 -29.83 -5.69
CA SER A 114 -15.23 -30.58 -4.50
C SER A 114 -14.32 -30.31 -3.30
N LYS A 115 -13.09 -29.88 -3.53
CA LYS A 115 -12.10 -29.55 -2.48
C LYS A 115 -11.21 -28.40 -2.96
N MET A 116 -10.95 -27.47 -2.06
CA MET A 116 -9.91 -26.42 -2.19
C MET A 116 -8.99 -26.50 -0.99
N GLU A 117 -7.70 -26.33 -1.22
CA GLU A 117 -6.68 -26.37 -0.19
C GLU A 117 -5.60 -25.33 -0.47
N VAL A 118 -5.36 -24.42 0.47
CA VAL A 118 -4.27 -23.48 0.40
C VAL A 118 -2.99 -24.23 0.79
N THR A 119 -2.11 -24.46 -0.18
CA THR A 119 -0.84 -25.18 0.04
C THR A 119 0.32 -24.24 0.32
N THR A 120 0.17 -22.95 -0.03
CA THR A 120 1.10 -21.88 0.35
C THR A 120 0.33 -20.61 0.58
N GLU A 121 0.42 -20.03 1.76
CA GLU A 121 -0.12 -18.71 2.08
C GLU A 121 0.88 -17.60 1.73
N ALA A 122 0.38 -16.39 1.51
CA ALA A 122 1.24 -15.21 1.43
C ALA A 122 1.96 -15.01 2.78
N SER A 123 3.28 -14.92 2.74
CA SER A 123 4.12 -14.65 3.90
C SER A 123 4.57 -13.20 4.00
N GLU A 124 4.39 -12.43 2.93
CA GLU A 124 4.83 -11.05 2.81
C GLU A 124 3.93 -10.26 1.88
N VAL A 125 4.04 -8.94 1.97
CA VAL A 125 3.43 -8.00 1.03
C VAL A 125 4.44 -6.94 0.63
N THR A 126 4.37 -6.49 -0.61
CA THR A 126 5.10 -5.33 -1.12
C THR A 126 4.13 -4.17 -1.21
N ILE A 127 4.47 -3.06 -0.56
CA ILE A 127 3.69 -1.81 -0.61
C ILE A 127 4.54 -0.81 -1.38
N GLU A 128 3.94 -0.10 -2.32
CA GLU A 128 4.63 0.93 -3.09
C GLU A 128 5.02 2.12 -2.21
N SER A 129 5.97 2.92 -2.67
CA SER A 129 6.48 4.10 -1.92
C SER A 129 5.42 5.15 -1.66
N SER A 130 4.37 5.22 -2.49
CA SER A 130 3.19 6.06 -2.27
C SER A 130 2.31 5.58 -1.11
N ALA A 131 2.50 4.34 -0.65
CA ALA A 131 1.65 3.64 0.32
C ALA A 131 0.16 3.62 -0.05
N THR A 132 -0.16 3.62 -1.35
CA THR A 132 -1.53 3.61 -1.87
C THR A 132 -1.89 2.29 -2.55
N THR A 133 -0.91 1.47 -2.90
CA THR A 133 -1.12 0.17 -3.55
C THR A 133 -0.23 -0.90 -2.93
N PHE A 134 -0.66 -2.15 -3.05
CA PHE A 134 0.11 -3.30 -2.60
C PHE A 134 0.01 -4.48 -3.55
N THR A 135 1.01 -5.37 -3.45
CA THR A 135 1.02 -6.70 -4.07
C THR A 135 1.39 -7.73 -3.01
N SER A 136 0.62 -8.81 -2.90
CA SER A 136 0.93 -9.90 -1.98
C SER A 136 2.10 -10.77 -2.46
N GLY A 137 2.68 -11.52 -1.55
CA GLY A 137 3.50 -12.69 -1.87
C GLY A 137 2.70 -13.75 -2.64
N LYS A 138 3.41 -14.76 -3.11
CA LYS A 138 2.82 -15.88 -3.86
C LYS A 138 1.91 -16.73 -2.97
N ILE A 139 0.71 -17.00 -3.48
CA ILE A 139 -0.27 -17.92 -2.91
C ILE A 139 -0.42 -19.12 -3.84
N VAL A 140 -0.52 -20.31 -3.27
CA VAL A 140 -0.74 -21.54 -4.03
C VAL A 140 -1.96 -22.25 -3.49
N ILE A 141 -2.92 -22.51 -4.38
CA ILE A 141 -4.15 -23.27 -4.08
C ILE A 141 -4.19 -24.51 -4.95
N THR A 142 -4.50 -25.64 -4.32
CA THR A 142 -4.81 -26.89 -5.00
C THR A 142 -6.30 -27.11 -4.99
N THR A 143 -6.89 -27.31 -6.17
CA THR A 143 -8.31 -27.57 -6.37
C THR A 143 -8.54 -29.00 -6.86
N THR A 144 -9.53 -29.69 -6.30
CA THR A 144 -9.98 -31.01 -6.79
C THR A 144 -11.37 -30.84 -7.41
N LYS A 145 -11.53 -31.24 -8.65
CA LYS A 145 -12.78 -31.19 -9.41
C LYS A 145 -13.32 -32.60 -9.63
N ASN A 146 -14.64 -32.74 -9.49
CA ASN A 146 -15.32 -33.97 -9.86
C ASN A 146 -15.66 -33.93 -11.35
N SER A 147 -15.31 -34.97 -12.06
CA SER A 147 -15.77 -35.14 -13.47
C SER A 147 -17.26 -35.38 -13.51
N THR A 148 -17.94 -34.67 -14.41
CA THR A 148 -19.39 -34.86 -14.67
C THR A 148 -19.69 -36.20 -15.33
N TYR A 149 -18.68 -36.82 -15.93
CA TYR A 149 -18.80 -38.10 -16.65
C TYR A 149 -17.72 -39.07 -16.12
N GLY A 150 -18.15 -40.11 -15.43
CA GLY A 150 -17.32 -41.28 -15.13
C GLY A 150 -16.62 -41.33 -13.80
N GLY A 151 -16.94 -40.47 -12.82
CA GLY A 151 -16.47 -40.60 -11.44
C GLY A 151 -14.95 -40.34 -11.22
N THR A 152 -14.27 -39.79 -12.20
CA THR A 152 -12.85 -39.41 -12.08
C THR A 152 -12.71 -38.05 -11.43
N THR A 153 -11.71 -37.87 -10.58
CA THR A 153 -11.34 -36.56 -10.02
C THR A 153 -10.08 -36.04 -10.72
N SER A 154 -10.02 -34.74 -10.96
CA SER A 154 -8.80 -34.05 -11.41
C SER A 154 -8.33 -33.08 -10.34
N THR A 155 -7.01 -32.95 -10.21
CA THR A 155 -6.40 -32.00 -9.27
C THR A 155 -5.57 -31.00 -10.04
N ASP A 156 -5.84 -29.73 -9.83
CA ASP A 156 -5.13 -28.62 -10.46
C ASP A 156 -4.47 -27.74 -9.38
N THR A 157 -3.28 -27.21 -9.67
CA THR A 157 -2.58 -26.29 -8.78
C THR A 157 -2.45 -24.93 -9.46
N SER A 158 -2.89 -23.91 -8.77
CA SER A 158 -2.85 -22.52 -9.26
C SER A 158 -1.96 -21.66 -8.37
N LYS A 159 -1.19 -20.77 -9.00
CA LYS A 159 -0.29 -19.82 -8.35
C LYS A 159 -0.73 -18.42 -8.72
N PHE A 160 -0.90 -17.57 -7.74
CA PHE A 160 -1.34 -16.19 -7.96
C PHE A 160 -0.86 -15.25 -6.85
N LYS A 161 -1.10 -13.96 -7.04
CA LYS A 161 -0.91 -12.89 -6.06
C LYS A 161 -2.18 -12.05 -6.05
N PHE A 162 -2.47 -11.42 -4.92
CA PHE A 162 -3.45 -10.35 -4.84
C PHE A 162 -2.78 -8.99 -5.05
N GLU A 163 -3.49 -8.11 -5.73
CA GLU A 163 -3.18 -6.68 -5.84
C GLU A 163 -4.37 -5.88 -5.32
N GLY A 164 -4.09 -4.73 -4.74
CA GLY A 164 -5.15 -3.90 -4.19
C GLY A 164 -4.67 -2.52 -3.77
N ASP A 165 -5.62 -1.75 -3.24
CA ASP A 165 -5.45 -0.38 -2.84
C ASP A 165 -5.43 -0.21 -1.32
N ILE A 166 -4.76 0.83 -0.88
CA ILE A 166 -4.70 1.31 0.49
C ILE A 166 -5.23 2.73 0.49
N ASP A 167 -6.45 2.91 0.99
CA ASP A 167 -7.12 4.21 1.05
C ASP A 167 -6.90 4.90 2.39
N TRP A 168 -6.41 6.13 2.32
CA TRP A 168 -6.13 6.99 3.46
C TRP A 168 -7.23 8.03 3.63
N ASN A 169 -8.26 7.70 4.40
CA ASN A 169 -9.30 8.67 4.75
C ASN A 169 -8.80 9.70 5.76
N ALA A 170 -9.16 10.98 5.56
CA ALA A 170 -8.73 12.08 6.42
C ALA A 170 -9.19 11.91 7.88
N ASP A 171 -10.35 11.29 8.07
CA ASP A 171 -11.01 11.15 9.37
C ASP A 171 -10.70 9.82 10.09
N GLN A 172 -9.85 8.98 9.52
CA GLN A 172 -9.52 7.66 10.08
C GLN A 172 -8.01 7.53 10.32
N ASP A 173 -7.66 7.08 11.52
CA ASP A 173 -6.26 6.77 11.88
C ASP A 173 -5.76 5.49 11.18
N GLU A 174 -6.66 4.61 10.78
CA GLU A 174 -6.38 3.33 10.14
C GLU A 174 -6.79 3.36 8.67
N PRO A 175 -5.90 2.95 7.73
CA PRO A 175 -6.25 2.91 6.31
C PRO A 175 -7.21 1.77 6.00
N THR A 176 -8.04 1.97 4.99
CA THR A 176 -8.87 0.91 4.41
C THR A 176 -8.08 0.15 3.37
N VAL A 177 -7.97 -1.17 3.52
CA VAL A 177 -7.29 -2.05 2.56
C VAL A 177 -8.33 -2.80 1.74
N THR A 178 -8.26 -2.65 0.42
CA THR A 178 -9.17 -3.30 -0.53
C THR A 178 -8.40 -4.17 -1.51
N VAL A 179 -8.76 -5.46 -1.61
CA VAL A 179 -8.26 -6.35 -2.66
C VAL A 179 -9.07 -6.09 -3.93
N LEU A 180 -8.40 -5.86 -5.06
CA LEU A 180 -9.05 -5.53 -6.32
C LEU A 180 -9.04 -6.68 -7.31
N ARG A 181 -7.96 -7.44 -7.36
CA ARG A 181 -7.78 -8.47 -8.38
C ARG A 181 -6.68 -9.48 -8.01
N THR A 182 -6.67 -10.56 -8.77
CA THR A 182 -5.59 -11.54 -8.75
C THR A 182 -4.74 -11.46 -10.02
N THR A 183 -3.43 -11.65 -9.87
CA THR A 183 -2.49 -11.78 -10.98
C THR A 183 -1.80 -13.14 -10.93
N SER A 184 -1.54 -13.74 -12.11
CA SER A 184 -0.84 -15.03 -12.17
C SER A 184 0.61 -14.89 -11.70
N ALA A 185 1.04 -15.75 -10.79
CA ALA A 185 2.42 -15.85 -10.34
C ALA A 185 3.13 -16.95 -11.11
N TYR A 186 3.60 -16.63 -12.31
CA TYR A 186 4.48 -17.52 -13.08
C TYR A 186 5.89 -17.35 -12.51
N TYR A 187 6.36 -18.31 -11.71
CA TYR A 187 7.75 -18.73 -11.43
C TYR A 187 7.77 -19.63 -10.20
#